data_42fca610e71ba076b4af0dcc4dae840d
#
_entry.id   42fca610e71ba076b4af0dcc4dae840d
#
_cell.length_a   1.000
_cell.length_b   1.000
_cell.length_c   1.000
_cell.angle_alpha   90.00
_cell.angle_beta   90.00
_cell.angle_gamma   90.00
#
_symmetry.space_group_name_H-M   'P 1'
#
loop_
_entity.id
_entity.type
_entity.pdbx_description
1 polymer ?
#
loop_
_entity_poly.entity_id
_entity_poly.type
_entity_poly.pdbx_seq_one_letter_code
_entity_poly.pdbx_strand_id
1 'polypeptide(L)'
;MENHTAMKAWMLDPATKRLELCDKPTPKPRRGAVTVRVEAAMVLSYMKELLAGARGHTFPSRPFIPGTNGIGVIEVTGEGVYHAKPGQRVSIHPHLVADERCADPAQLLMGHPARFGEGAEDLQGDWLDGTFAEYVEWPASLVTPIDSLGAMPAVQVLGLSKAVVPYGGLLRIGLQAGETVAINGASGFYGSAGVLVALAMGASRVLAVGRDAKVLSEVARAGGDRAIPIPLSGDTAADTAALRKAAGGAIDAALDMISAGSSASTATVLRNLRRGGRLAMMGSCPEPLAIGFGEMLANDWMIAGQFMYPKEAPGHLVRLSASGQLRLAAIKPRCYALADLPKAMDEAPAMRGLEITALEM
;
A
#
# COMPACT_ATOMS: atom_id res chain seq x y z
N MET A 1 -28.69 20.69 -2.25
CA MET A 1 -27.24 20.50 -2.49
C MET A 1 -26.57 21.79 -2.02
N GLU A 2 -25.96 21.77 -0.85
CA GLU A 2 -25.20 22.91 -0.37
C GLU A 2 -24.00 23.11 -1.32
N ASN A 3 -23.94 24.28 -1.95
CA ASN A 3 -22.82 24.71 -2.77
C ASN A 3 -21.66 25.02 -1.82
N HIS A 4 -20.85 24.04 -1.43
CA HIS A 4 -19.60 24.28 -0.74
C HIS A 4 -18.68 25.05 -1.68
N THR A 5 -18.58 26.36 -1.50
CA THR A 5 -17.77 27.23 -2.35
C THR A 5 -16.27 27.16 -2.01
N ALA A 6 -15.92 26.65 -0.82
CA ALA A 6 -14.55 26.54 -0.32
C ALA A 6 -14.37 25.24 0.47
N MET A 7 -13.16 24.71 0.51
CA MET A 7 -12.72 23.55 1.28
C MET A 7 -11.38 23.81 1.96
N LYS A 8 -11.10 23.14 3.07
CA LYS A 8 -9.77 23.10 3.68
C LYS A 8 -8.88 22.08 2.97
N ALA A 9 -7.65 22.48 2.66
CA ALA A 9 -6.66 21.63 2.03
C ALA A 9 -5.24 21.98 2.49
N TRP A 10 -4.38 20.97 2.64
CA TRP A 10 -2.96 21.17 2.84
C TRP A 10 -2.26 21.35 1.50
N MET A 11 -1.58 22.48 1.34
CA MET A 11 -0.81 22.81 0.13
C MET A 11 0.67 22.69 0.42
N LEU A 12 1.39 21.93 -0.41
CA LEU A 12 2.85 21.87 -0.42
C LEU A 12 3.40 22.75 -1.55
N ASP A 13 4.23 23.70 -1.20
CA ASP A 13 5.08 24.40 -2.18
C ASP A 13 6.33 23.54 -2.46
N PRO A 14 6.50 23.02 -3.69
CA PRO A 14 7.61 22.15 -4.00
C PRO A 14 8.97 22.83 -4.02
N ALA A 15 9.03 24.16 -4.17
CA ALA A 15 10.28 24.90 -4.16
C ALA A 15 10.81 25.12 -2.73
N THR A 16 9.92 25.52 -1.82
CA THR A 16 10.27 25.86 -0.44
C THR A 16 10.07 24.70 0.55
N LYS A 17 9.36 23.63 0.13
CA LYS A 17 8.89 22.52 0.98
C LYS A 17 7.98 22.96 2.12
N ARG A 18 7.39 24.14 2.01
CA ARG A 18 6.44 24.66 2.98
C ARG A 18 5.07 24.00 2.78
N LEU A 19 4.54 23.46 3.87
CA LEU A 19 3.22 22.82 3.92
C LEU A 19 2.27 23.70 4.75
N GLU A 20 1.17 24.14 4.16
CA GLU A 20 0.22 25.06 4.77
C GLU A 20 -1.23 24.59 4.59
N LEU A 21 -2.04 24.73 5.65
CA LEU A 21 -3.47 24.53 5.58
C LEU A 21 -4.12 25.84 5.06
N CYS A 22 -4.84 25.74 3.95
CA CYS A 22 -5.47 26.89 3.31
C CYS A 22 -6.89 26.57 2.82
N ASP A 23 -7.63 27.63 2.53
CA ASP A 23 -8.93 27.53 1.84
C ASP A 23 -8.70 27.45 0.34
N LYS A 24 -9.37 26.50 -0.32
CA LYS A 24 -9.38 26.35 -1.77
C LYS A 24 -10.81 26.19 -2.30
N PRO A 25 -11.08 26.56 -3.55
CA PRO A 25 -12.35 26.19 -4.18
C PRO A 25 -12.53 24.67 -4.19
N THR A 26 -13.73 24.20 -3.89
CA THR A 26 -14.09 22.78 -4.08
C THR A 26 -13.94 22.41 -5.55
N PRO A 27 -13.20 21.33 -5.89
CA PRO A 27 -12.96 20.98 -7.28
C PRO A 27 -14.24 20.52 -7.98
N LYS A 28 -14.40 20.95 -9.25
CA LYS A 28 -15.43 20.43 -10.14
C LYS A 28 -14.81 19.31 -10.99
N PRO A 29 -15.46 18.15 -11.12
CA PRO A 29 -14.85 17.04 -11.83
C PRO A 29 -14.82 17.30 -13.33
N ARG A 30 -13.66 17.11 -13.94
CA ARG A 30 -13.50 17.08 -15.40
C ARG A 30 -14.11 15.80 -15.98
N ARG A 31 -14.14 15.67 -17.30
CA ARG A 31 -14.56 14.45 -17.98
C ARG A 31 -13.77 13.24 -17.49
N GLY A 32 -14.46 12.14 -17.16
CA GLY A 32 -13.84 10.90 -16.65
C GLY A 32 -13.39 10.97 -15.19
N ALA A 33 -13.69 12.05 -14.47
CA ALA A 33 -13.35 12.25 -13.07
C ALA A 33 -14.58 12.22 -12.15
N VAL A 34 -14.33 12.13 -10.87
CA VAL A 34 -15.30 12.31 -9.79
C VAL A 34 -14.77 13.33 -8.79
N THR A 35 -15.65 14.11 -8.16
CA THR A 35 -15.32 14.81 -6.92
C THR A 35 -15.73 13.94 -5.76
N VAL A 36 -14.79 13.63 -4.88
CA VAL A 36 -15.02 12.83 -3.68
C VAL A 36 -14.89 13.73 -2.45
N ARG A 37 -15.91 13.72 -1.60
CA ARG A 37 -15.81 14.24 -0.24
C ARG A 37 -15.07 13.21 0.60
N VAL A 38 -13.88 13.56 1.04
CA VAL A 38 -13.00 12.67 1.80
C VAL A 38 -13.54 12.51 3.21
N GLU A 39 -13.63 11.28 3.71
CA GLU A 39 -13.99 10.94 5.08
C GLU A 39 -12.75 10.62 5.92
N ALA A 40 -11.77 9.96 5.30
CA ALA A 40 -10.50 9.64 5.92
C ALA A 40 -9.37 9.53 4.88
N ALA A 41 -8.16 9.93 5.24
CA ALA A 41 -6.96 9.81 4.43
C ALA A 41 -5.82 9.15 5.21
N MET A 42 -4.97 8.38 4.51
CA MET A 42 -3.84 7.69 5.12
C MET A 42 -2.58 8.56 5.11
N VAL A 43 -1.92 8.69 6.25
CA VAL A 43 -0.58 9.28 6.35
C VAL A 43 0.45 8.15 6.33
N LEU A 44 1.27 8.10 5.29
CA LEU A 44 2.33 7.09 5.16
C LEU A 44 3.43 7.32 6.20
N SER A 45 4.03 6.24 6.71
CA SER A 45 5.07 6.31 7.74
C SER A 45 6.31 7.12 7.33
N TYR A 46 6.52 7.32 6.04
CA TYR A 46 7.62 8.08 5.46
C TYR A 46 7.18 9.40 4.79
N MET A 47 5.92 9.84 5.04
CA MET A 47 5.35 11.02 4.37
C MET A 47 6.16 12.29 4.66
N LYS A 48 6.60 12.47 5.90
CA LYS A 48 7.42 13.64 6.28
C LYS A 48 8.73 13.72 5.48
N GLU A 49 9.47 12.61 5.39
CA GLU A 49 10.73 12.52 4.62
C GLU A 49 10.46 12.73 3.12
N LEU A 50 9.37 12.16 2.63
CA LEU A 50 8.95 12.28 1.24
C LEU A 50 8.72 13.74 0.88
N LEU A 51 7.88 14.45 1.63
CA LEU A 51 7.53 15.85 1.36
C LEU A 51 8.71 16.81 1.60
N ALA A 52 9.67 16.45 2.42
CA ALA A 52 10.95 17.15 2.58
C ALA A 52 11.94 16.93 1.41
N GLY A 53 11.64 15.99 0.50
CA GLY A 53 12.50 15.70 -0.65
C GLY A 53 13.63 14.70 -0.36
N ALA A 54 13.69 14.10 0.82
CA ALA A 54 14.80 13.23 1.24
C ALA A 54 14.89 11.91 0.43
N ARG A 55 13.86 11.57 -0.36
CA ARG A 55 13.78 10.30 -1.11
C ARG A 55 14.10 10.43 -2.62
N GLY A 56 14.58 11.60 -3.07
CA GLY A 56 14.99 11.80 -4.47
C GLY A 56 13.84 11.76 -5.48
N HIS A 57 12.59 11.93 -5.05
CA HIS A 57 11.44 11.97 -5.94
C HIS A 57 11.33 13.29 -6.72
N THR A 58 10.72 13.24 -7.89
CA THR A 58 10.52 14.40 -8.76
C THR A 58 9.23 15.14 -8.39
N PHE A 59 9.38 16.30 -7.78
CA PHE A 59 8.27 17.16 -7.43
C PHE A 59 7.64 17.82 -8.66
N PRO A 60 6.34 18.11 -8.63
CA PRO A 60 5.71 18.96 -9.65
C PRO A 60 6.27 20.38 -9.60
N SER A 61 6.09 21.14 -10.70
CA SER A 61 6.60 22.52 -10.83
C SER A 61 5.77 23.57 -10.08
N ARG A 62 4.58 23.21 -9.61
CA ARG A 62 3.66 24.10 -8.92
C ARG A 62 3.16 23.52 -7.59
N PRO A 63 2.63 24.37 -6.66
CA PRO A 63 2.04 23.89 -5.41
C PRO A 63 0.93 22.88 -5.64
N PHE A 64 0.85 21.87 -4.77
CA PHE A 64 -0.12 20.77 -4.87
C PHE A 64 -0.57 20.28 -3.50
N ILE A 65 -1.69 19.57 -3.46
CA ILE A 65 -2.20 18.90 -2.28
C ILE A 65 -1.55 17.51 -2.19
N PRO A 66 -0.78 17.18 -1.14
CA PRO A 66 -0.28 15.82 -0.96
C PRO A 66 -1.35 14.85 -0.44
N GLY A 67 -0.98 13.56 -0.32
CA GLY A 67 -1.86 12.50 0.18
C GLY A 67 -2.30 11.55 -0.93
N THR A 68 -2.17 10.24 -0.66
CA THR A 68 -2.24 9.21 -1.72
C THR A 68 -3.52 8.39 -1.68
N ASN A 69 -3.99 8.04 -0.50
CA ASN A 69 -5.09 7.10 -0.30
C ASN A 69 -6.17 7.72 0.58
N GLY A 70 -7.41 7.38 0.31
CA GLY A 70 -8.52 7.87 1.11
C GLY A 70 -9.76 6.98 1.01
N ILE A 71 -10.69 7.28 1.88
CA ILE A 71 -12.06 6.79 1.85
C ILE A 71 -12.96 8.03 1.79
N GLY A 72 -14.02 7.98 0.99
CA GLY A 72 -14.93 9.11 0.90
C GLY A 72 -16.23 8.75 0.17
N VAL A 73 -17.03 9.77 -0.07
CA VAL A 73 -18.31 9.68 -0.79
C VAL A 73 -18.22 10.50 -2.07
N ILE A 74 -18.61 9.93 -3.18
CA ILE A 74 -18.71 10.66 -4.44
C ILE A 74 -19.78 11.73 -4.30
N GLU A 75 -19.40 12.98 -4.46
CA GLU A 75 -20.29 14.14 -4.40
C GLU A 75 -20.86 14.46 -5.78
N VAL A 76 -19.95 14.49 -6.79
CA VAL A 76 -20.29 14.80 -8.18
C VAL A 76 -19.51 13.88 -9.11
N THR A 77 -20.14 13.47 -10.21
CA THR A 77 -19.48 12.77 -11.32
C THR A 77 -19.32 13.70 -12.52
N GLY A 78 -18.16 13.64 -13.15
CA GLY A 78 -17.90 14.31 -14.43
C GLY A 78 -18.56 13.59 -15.60
N GLU A 79 -18.55 14.24 -16.77
CA GLU A 79 -19.03 13.65 -18.00
C GLU A 79 -18.29 12.34 -18.33
N GLY A 80 -19.00 11.34 -18.87
CA GLY A 80 -18.41 10.07 -19.28
C GLY A 80 -18.13 9.07 -18.15
N VAL A 81 -18.55 9.35 -16.92
CA VAL A 81 -18.49 8.41 -15.80
C VAL A 81 -19.79 7.61 -15.73
N TYR A 82 -19.70 6.29 -15.94
CA TYR A 82 -20.88 5.40 -15.99
C TYR A 82 -20.89 4.35 -14.87
N HIS A 83 -19.75 4.06 -14.27
CA HIS A 83 -19.57 2.97 -13.28
C HIS A 83 -19.60 3.46 -11.82
N ALA A 84 -19.68 4.76 -11.61
CA ALA A 84 -19.73 5.39 -10.30
C ALA A 84 -20.80 6.50 -10.29
N LYS A 85 -21.40 6.76 -9.14
CA LYS A 85 -22.52 7.72 -9.02
C LYS A 85 -22.44 8.51 -7.71
N PRO A 86 -23.04 9.74 -7.67
CA PRO A 86 -23.15 10.52 -6.46
C PRO A 86 -23.80 9.73 -5.30
N GLY A 87 -23.32 9.96 -4.08
CA GLY A 87 -23.74 9.26 -2.87
C GLY A 87 -23.06 7.91 -2.65
N GLN A 88 -22.33 7.40 -3.61
CA GLN A 88 -21.62 6.13 -3.49
C GLN A 88 -20.36 6.28 -2.66
N ARG A 89 -20.17 5.39 -1.69
CA ARG A 89 -18.97 5.36 -0.85
C ARG A 89 -17.84 4.60 -1.54
N VAL A 90 -16.64 5.16 -1.55
CA VAL A 90 -15.51 4.65 -2.33
C VAL A 90 -14.20 4.65 -1.55
N SER A 91 -13.32 3.72 -1.92
CA SER A 91 -11.89 3.76 -1.62
C SER A 91 -11.14 4.42 -2.78
N ILE A 92 -10.24 5.33 -2.46
CA ILE A 92 -9.43 6.14 -3.38
C ILE A 92 -8.03 5.51 -3.47
N HIS A 93 -7.53 5.31 -4.70
CA HIS A 93 -6.23 4.70 -4.98
C HIS A 93 -5.35 5.63 -5.81
N PRO A 94 -4.03 5.73 -5.51
CA PRO A 94 -3.18 6.74 -6.13
C PRO A 94 -2.52 6.34 -7.45
N HIS A 95 -2.47 5.04 -7.78
CA HIS A 95 -1.66 4.54 -8.90
C HIS A 95 -2.38 4.75 -10.22
N LEU A 96 -2.07 5.86 -10.89
CA LEU A 96 -2.57 6.20 -12.22
C LEU A 96 -1.60 5.70 -13.29
N VAL A 97 -2.13 4.91 -14.22
CA VAL A 97 -1.46 4.45 -15.44
C VAL A 97 -2.18 5.06 -16.62
N ALA A 98 -1.47 5.76 -17.50
CA ALA A 98 -2.09 6.54 -18.59
C ALA A 98 -2.83 5.65 -19.60
N ASP A 99 -2.23 4.53 -20.00
CA ASP A 99 -2.88 3.48 -20.80
C ASP A 99 -2.26 2.12 -20.48
N GLU A 100 -3.01 1.26 -19.80
CA GLU A 100 -2.56 -0.07 -19.40
C GLU A 100 -2.29 -1.03 -20.58
N ARG A 101 -2.69 -0.67 -21.81
CA ARG A 101 -2.41 -1.45 -23.01
C ARG A 101 -1.03 -1.14 -23.59
N CYS A 102 -0.39 -0.05 -23.20
CA CYS A 102 0.97 0.29 -23.58
C CYS A 102 1.97 -0.60 -22.87
N ALA A 103 3.07 -0.95 -23.54
CA ALA A 103 4.13 -1.76 -22.96
C ALA A 103 4.88 -1.01 -21.84
N ASP A 104 5.07 0.30 -21.99
CA ASP A 104 5.71 1.18 -21.00
C ASP A 104 4.91 2.49 -20.88
N PRO A 105 3.77 2.46 -20.17
CA PRO A 105 2.91 3.63 -20.05
C PRO A 105 3.48 4.64 -19.06
N ALA A 106 3.16 5.93 -19.27
CA ALA A 106 3.35 6.93 -18.23
C ALA A 106 2.55 6.57 -16.97
N GLN A 107 3.18 6.69 -15.81
CA GLN A 107 2.59 6.32 -14.53
C GLN A 107 2.90 7.38 -13.48
N LEU A 108 1.99 7.57 -12.54
CA LEU A 108 2.24 8.39 -11.36
C LEU A 108 1.51 7.84 -10.12
N LEU A 109 1.98 8.27 -8.96
CA LEU A 109 1.24 8.15 -7.71
C LEU A 109 0.66 9.52 -7.37
N MET A 110 -0.66 9.67 -7.51
CA MET A 110 -1.36 10.93 -7.26
C MET A 110 -1.16 11.39 -5.81
N GLY A 111 -0.94 12.70 -5.63
CA GLY A 111 -0.64 13.29 -4.32
C GLY A 111 0.73 12.87 -3.72
N HIS A 112 1.56 12.22 -4.52
CA HIS A 112 2.90 11.76 -4.17
C HIS A 112 3.89 12.19 -5.28
N PRO A 113 5.06 12.76 -4.96
CA PRO A 113 6.00 13.23 -5.98
C PRO A 113 6.76 12.05 -6.65
N ALA A 114 6.03 11.10 -7.23
CA ALA A 114 6.59 9.96 -7.94
C ALA A 114 5.90 9.78 -9.29
N ARG A 115 6.69 9.80 -10.36
CA ARG A 115 6.26 9.62 -11.74
C ARG A 115 7.27 8.78 -12.51
N PHE A 116 6.80 8.00 -13.49
CA PHE A 116 7.61 7.07 -14.26
C PHE A 116 7.14 7.04 -15.71
N GLY A 117 8.07 6.85 -16.65
CA GLY A 117 7.80 6.73 -18.08
C GLY A 117 7.74 8.06 -18.81
N GLU A 118 7.76 7.98 -20.13
CA GLU A 118 7.63 9.14 -21.03
C GLU A 118 6.23 9.76 -20.91
N GLY A 119 6.13 11.09 -20.88
CA GLY A 119 4.87 11.80 -20.69
C GLY A 119 4.34 11.88 -19.26
N ALA A 120 5.05 11.28 -18.29
CA ALA A 120 4.62 11.27 -16.89
C ALA A 120 4.63 12.67 -16.24
N GLU A 121 5.37 13.63 -16.81
CA GLU A 121 5.34 15.02 -16.35
C GLU A 121 4.02 15.71 -16.68
N ASP A 122 3.54 15.54 -17.91
CA ASP A 122 2.25 16.09 -18.34
C ASP A 122 1.11 15.42 -17.57
N LEU A 123 1.17 14.09 -17.41
CA LEU A 123 0.22 13.34 -16.61
C LEU A 123 0.17 13.83 -15.15
N GLN A 124 1.33 14.15 -14.54
CA GLN A 124 1.40 14.73 -13.21
C GLN A 124 0.85 16.16 -13.19
N GLY A 125 1.06 16.94 -14.26
CA GLY A 125 0.48 18.27 -14.43
C GLY A 125 -1.05 18.24 -14.45
N ASP A 126 -1.63 17.22 -15.06
CA ASP A 126 -3.08 17.02 -15.15
C ASP A 126 -3.69 16.51 -13.84
N TRP A 127 -3.02 15.57 -13.16
CA TRP A 127 -3.52 14.89 -11.97
C TRP A 127 -2.61 15.13 -10.78
N LEU A 128 -2.67 16.35 -10.25
CA LEU A 128 -1.69 16.87 -9.33
C LEU A 128 -2.05 16.62 -7.85
N ASP A 129 -3.32 16.92 -7.50
CA ASP A 129 -3.76 17.01 -6.11
C ASP A 129 -4.09 15.65 -5.49
N GLY A 130 -3.81 15.52 -4.18
CA GLY A 130 -4.02 14.33 -3.38
C GLY A 130 -5.12 14.49 -2.32
N THR A 131 -5.12 13.58 -1.35
CA THR A 131 -6.24 13.37 -0.41
C THR A 131 -6.15 14.14 0.91
N PHE A 132 -5.13 15.00 1.14
CA PHE A 132 -5.08 15.80 2.37
C PHE A 132 -5.91 17.08 2.25
N ALA A 133 -7.20 16.89 1.93
CA ALA A 133 -8.22 17.92 1.74
C ALA A 133 -9.61 17.35 2.01
N GLU A 134 -10.58 18.22 2.30
CA GLU A 134 -11.99 17.82 2.50
C GLU A 134 -12.63 17.25 1.23
N TYR A 135 -12.20 17.72 0.05
CA TYR A 135 -12.65 17.24 -1.26
C TYR A 135 -11.45 17.04 -2.20
N VAL A 136 -11.56 16.06 -3.08
CA VAL A 136 -10.56 15.81 -4.11
C VAL A 136 -11.22 15.48 -5.44
N GLU A 137 -10.64 16.00 -6.56
CA GLU A 137 -10.93 15.53 -7.90
C GLU A 137 -10.07 14.29 -8.20
N TRP A 138 -10.68 13.21 -8.65
CA TRP A 138 -9.97 11.95 -8.86
C TRP A 138 -10.44 11.24 -10.13
N PRO A 139 -9.54 10.56 -10.88
CA PRO A 139 -9.95 9.72 -11.99
C PRO A 139 -10.98 8.69 -11.53
N ALA A 140 -12.11 8.59 -12.22
CA ALA A 140 -13.16 7.64 -11.86
C ALA A 140 -12.67 6.18 -11.93
N SER A 141 -11.65 5.88 -12.73
CA SER A 141 -11.00 4.58 -12.82
C SER A 141 -10.23 4.16 -11.57
N LEU A 142 -9.90 5.12 -10.70
CA LEU A 142 -9.10 4.91 -9.48
C LEU A 142 -9.94 5.00 -8.19
N VAL A 143 -11.26 5.01 -8.30
CA VAL A 143 -12.15 4.83 -7.15
C VAL A 143 -12.80 3.46 -7.20
N THR A 144 -12.85 2.79 -6.05
CA THR A 144 -13.45 1.47 -5.91
C THR A 144 -14.64 1.54 -4.96
N PRO A 145 -15.87 1.19 -5.39
CA PRO A 145 -17.03 1.13 -4.51
C PRO A 145 -16.83 0.19 -3.33
N ILE A 146 -17.24 0.64 -2.14
CA ILE A 146 -17.11 -0.10 -0.88
C ILE A 146 -18.45 -0.33 -0.18
N ASP A 147 -19.58 -0.19 -0.89
CA ASP A 147 -20.93 -0.34 -0.33
C ASP A 147 -21.13 -1.69 0.36
N SER A 148 -20.49 -2.75 -0.14
CA SER A 148 -20.52 -4.10 0.45
C SER A 148 -19.86 -4.20 1.84
N LEU A 149 -19.12 -3.18 2.29
CA LEU A 149 -18.53 -3.11 3.63
C LEU A 149 -19.47 -2.44 4.64
N GLY A 150 -20.67 -2.01 4.21
CA GLY A 150 -21.69 -1.42 5.06
C GLY A 150 -21.22 -0.19 5.81
N ALA A 151 -21.60 -0.08 7.08
CA ALA A 151 -21.30 1.07 7.95
C ALA A 151 -19.91 1.01 8.61
N MET A 152 -18.97 0.21 8.08
CA MET A 152 -17.60 0.18 8.64
C MET A 152 -16.99 1.58 8.65
N PRO A 153 -16.39 2.05 9.77
CA PRO A 153 -15.76 3.37 9.85
C PRO A 153 -14.72 3.59 8.75
N ALA A 154 -14.66 4.79 8.18
CA ALA A 154 -13.74 5.13 7.09
C ALA A 154 -12.28 4.83 7.45
N VAL A 155 -11.86 5.20 8.66
CA VAL A 155 -10.51 4.92 9.17
C VAL A 155 -10.19 3.42 9.24
N GLN A 156 -11.18 2.58 9.46
CA GLN A 156 -11.01 1.13 9.46
C GLN A 156 -10.89 0.58 8.03
N VAL A 157 -11.67 1.15 7.09
CA VAL A 157 -11.62 0.80 5.68
C VAL A 157 -10.30 1.21 5.02
N LEU A 158 -9.59 2.23 5.53
CA LEU A 158 -8.21 2.56 5.11
C LEU A 158 -7.24 1.38 5.20
N GLY A 159 -7.56 0.34 5.95
CA GLY A 159 -6.83 -0.92 5.93
C GLY A 159 -6.70 -1.56 4.55
N LEU A 160 -7.64 -1.31 3.63
CA LEU A 160 -7.54 -1.72 2.22
C LEU A 160 -6.31 -1.12 1.54
N SER A 161 -6.01 0.15 1.79
CA SER A 161 -4.86 0.86 1.22
C SER A 161 -3.52 0.29 1.72
N LYS A 162 -3.49 -0.22 2.96
CA LYS A 162 -2.34 -0.93 3.50
C LYS A 162 -2.20 -2.34 2.91
N ALA A 163 -3.31 -3.00 2.62
CA ALA A 163 -3.37 -4.37 2.12
C ALA A 163 -3.08 -4.49 0.62
N VAL A 164 -3.39 -3.46 -0.18
CA VAL A 164 -3.37 -3.57 -1.65
C VAL A 164 -1.96 -3.73 -2.23
N VAL A 165 -0.95 -3.11 -1.63
CA VAL A 165 0.44 -3.22 -2.09
C VAL A 165 0.95 -4.65 -1.93
N PRO A 166 0.96 -5.28 -0.73
CA PRO A 166 1.38 -6.68 -0.61
C PRO A 166 0.50 -7.65 -1.41
N TYR A 167 -0.79 -7.34 -1.61
CA TYR A 167 -1.66 -8.13 -2.47
C TYR A 167 -1.14 -8.17 -3.92
N GLY A 168 -0.68 -7.03 -4.46
CA GLY A 168 -0.07 -6.97 -5.78
C GLY A 168 1.13 -7.91 -5.93
N GLY A 169 2.03 -7.94 -4.94
CA GLY A 169 3.18 -8.85 -4.92
C GLY A 169 2.78 -10.34 -4.86
N LEU A 170 1.80 -10.67 -4.04
CA LEU A 170 1.30 -12.04 -3.94
C LEU A 170 0.58 -12.50 -5.22
N LEU A 171 -0.14 -11.60 -5.90
CA LEU A 171 -0.69 -11.86 -7.24
C LEU A 171 0.44 -12.08 -8.27
N ARG A 172 1.50 -11.27 -8.22
CA ARG A 172 2.64 -11.34 -9.16
C ARG A 172 3.30 -12.71 -9.18
N ILE A 173 3.44 -13.33 -8.01
CA ILE A 173 4.02 -14.67 -7.89
C ILE A 173 2.97 -15.78 -7.93
N GLY A 174 1.71 -15.45 -8.18
CA GLY A 174 0.64 -16.43 -8.31
C GLY A 174 0.46 -17.28 -7.07
N LEU A 175 0.40 -16.66 -5.86
CA LEU A 175 0.15 -17.40 -4.62
C LEU A 175 -1.15 -18.22 -4.75
N GLN A 176 -1.06 -19.52 -4.47
CA GLN A 176 -2.19 -20.45 -4.52
C GLN A 176 -2.71 -20.78 -3.12
N ALA A 177 -4.01 -21.07 -3.04
CA ALA A 177 -4.58 -21.62 -1.81
C ALA A 177 -3.90 -22.96 -1.45
N GLY A 178 -3.62 -23.16 -0.16
CA GLY A 178 -2.93 -24.33 0.34
C GLY A 178 -1.40 -24.21 0.41
N GLU A 179 -0.79 -23.19 -0.23
CA GLU A 179 0.67 -22.99 -0.18
C GLU A 179 1.15 -22.45 1.18
N THR A 180 2.42 -22.72 1.49
CA THR A 180 3.18 -22.07 2.56
C THR A 180 3.95 -20.88 2.00
N VAL A 181 3.75 -19.69 2.59
CA VAL A 181 4.40 -18.46 2.14
C VAL A 181 5.15 -17.76 3.26
N ALA A 182 6.35 -17.24 2.95
CA ALA A 182 7.12 -16.40 3.87
C ALA A 182 6.93 -14.92 3.51
N ILE A 183 6.56 -14.09 4.49
CA ILE A 183 6.47 -12.63 4.36
C ILE A 183 7.67 -12.03 5.07
N ASN A 184 8.69 -11.61 4.32
CA ASN A 184 9.87 -10.94 4.86
C ASN A 184 9.58 -9.44 5.09
N GLY A 185 9.92 -8.94 6.26
CA GLY A 185 9.54 -7.61 6.71
C GLY A 185 8.14 -7.53 7.34
N ALA A 186 7.61 -8.65 7.84
CA ALA A 186 6.28 -8.76 8.42
C ALA A 186 6.03 -7.90 9.67
N SER A 187 7.08 -7.39 10.33
CA SER A 187 6.96 -6.39 11.41
C SER A 187 6.80 -4.95 10.88
N GLY A 188 7.00 -4.74 9.57
CA GLY A 188 6.87 -3.44 8.91
C GLY A 188 5.44 -3.10 8.53
N PHE A 189 5.27 -1.85 8.01
CA PHE A 189 3.97 -1.31 7.63
C PHE A 189 3.23 -2.20 6.64
N TYR A 190 3.78 -2.46 5.46
CA TYR A 190 3.11 -3.29 4.43
C TYR A 190 3.23 -4.79 4.69
N GLY A 191 4.39 -5.25 5.22
CA GLY A 191 4.60 -6.68 5.46
C GLY A 191 3.61 -7.29 6.45
N SER A 192 3.21 -6.53 7.48
CA SER A 192 2.19 -6.98 8.43
C SER A 192 0.82 -7.21 7.78
N ALA A 193 0.42 -6.33 6.87
CA ALA A 193 -0.79 -6.52 6.07
C ALA A 193 -0.63 -7.70 5.09
N GLY A 194 0.58 -7.91 4.55
CA GLY A 194 0.90 -9.05 3.69
C GLY A 194 0.61 -10.40 4.34
N VAL A 195 0.81 -10.51 5.66
CA VAL A 195 0.42 -11.73 6.41
C VAL A 195 -1.09 -11.96 6.37
N LEU A 196 -1.89 -10.93 6.64
CA LEU A 196 -3.35 -11.04 6.62
C LEU A 196 -3.89 -11.30 5.20
N VAL A 197 -3.28 -10.66 4.21
CA VAL A 197 -3.65 -10.84 2.80
C VAL A 197 -3.33 -12.26 2.32
N ALA A 198 -2.15 -12.79 2.61
CA ALA A 198 -1.79 -14.15 2.24
C ALA A 198 -2.75 -15.20 2.84
N LEU A 199 -3.15 -14.98 4.10
CA LEU A 199 -4.16 -15.82 4.76
C LEU A 199 -5.54 -15.71 4.09
N ALA A 200 -5.94 -14.49 3.69
CA ALA A 200 -7.20 -14.23 2.98
C ALA A 200 -7.20 -14.86 1.58
N MET A 201 -6.05 -14.96 0.91
CA MET A 201 -5.87 -15.66 -0.37
C MET A 201 -5.87 -17.19 -0.22
N GLY A 202 -5.92 -17.72 1.00
CA GLY A 202 -6.01 -19.16 1.25
C GLY A 202 -4.68 -19.86 1.52
N ALA A 203 -3.58 -19.12 1.80
CA ALA A 203 -2.34 -19.77 2.23
C ALA A 203 -2.59 -20.69 3.42
N SER A 204 -2.07 -21.91 3.36
CA SER A 204 -2.20 -22.90 4.46
C SER A 204 -1.36 -22.47 5.66
N ARG A 205 -0.25 -21.80 5.42
CA ARG A 205 0.69 -21.34 6.44
C ARG A 205 1.40 -20.07 5.98
N VAL A 206 1.50 -19.09 6.88
CA VAL A 206 2.22 -17.83 6.63
C VAL A 206 3.31 -17.65 7.67
N LEU A 207 4.56 -17.65 7.23
CA LEU A 207 5.73 -17.38 8.07
C LEU A 207 5.93 -15.85 8.11
N ALA A 208 5.61 -15.23 9.24
CA ALA A 208 5.77 -13.80 9.46
C ALA A 208 7.21 -13.50 9.89
N VAL A 209 8.08 -13.18 8.93
CA VAL A 209 9.53 -13.03 9.11
C VAL A 209 9.90 -11.57 9.37
N GLY A 210 10.73 -11.32 10.38
CA GLY A 210 11.17 -9.96 10.70
C GLY A 210 12.02 -9.90 11.97
N ARG A 211 12.42 -8.68 12.39
CA ARG A 211 13.34 -8.49 13.53
C ARG A 211 12.63 -8.23 14.86
N ASP A 212 11.44 -7.63 14.83
CA ASP A 212 10.72 -7.26 16.04
C ASP A 212 9.78 -8.40 16.48
N ALA A 213 10.25 -9.22 17.42
CA ALA A 213 9.53 -10.40 17.91
C ALA A 213 8.17 -10.04 18.55
N LYS A 214 8.05 -8.87 19.20
CA LYS A 214 6.80 -8.43 19.83
C LYS A 214 5.76 -8.11 18.76
N VAL A 215 6.14 -7.31 17.77
CA VAL A 215 5.25 -6.94 16.65
C VAL A 215 4.87 -8.17 15.84
N LEU A 216 5.81 -9.07 15.55
CA LEU A 216 5.52 -10.34 14.84
C LEU A 216 4.51 -11.20 15.59
N SER A 217 4.63 -11.29 16.92
CA SER A 217 3.66 -12.02 17.74
C SER A 217 2.26 -11.41 17.71
N GLU A 218 2.16 -10.08 17.66
CA GLU A 218 0.88 -9.38 17.51
C GLU A 218 0.25 -9.62 16.13
N VAL A 219 1.06 -9.53 15.06
CA VAL A 219 0.63 -9.81 13.69
C VAL A 219 0.17 -11.26 13.53
N ALA A 220 0.94 -12.22 14.08
CA ALA A 220 0.59 -13.63 14.05
C ALA A 220 -0.71 -13.92 14.81
N ARG A 221 -0.90 -13.31 15.98
CA ARG A 221 -2.15 -13.44 16.75
C ARG A 221 -3.36 -12.94 15.94
N ALA A 222 -3.23 -11.82 15.22
CA ALA A 222 -4.27 -11.32 14.33
C ALA A 222 -4.54 -12.26 13.16
N GLY A 223 -3.52 -12.95 12.65
CA GLY A 223 -3.61 -13.97 11.60
C GLY A 223 -4.20 -15.31 12.05
N GLY A 224 -4.15 -15.61 13.34
CA GLY A 224 -4.57 -16.91 13.91
C GLY A 224 -3.55 -18.03 13.67
N ASP A 225 -3.96 -19.28 13.85
CA ASP A 225 -3.08 -20.46 13.93
C ASP A 225 -2.23 -20.71 12.67
N ARG A 226 -2.63 -20.17 11.53
CA ARG A 226 -1.87 -20.30 10.28
C ARG A 226 -0.74 -19.28 10.14
N ALA A 227 -0.69 -18.23 10.97
CA ALA A 227 0.37 -17.23 10.97
C ALA A 227 1.41 -17.58 12.05
N ILE A 228 2.65 -17.77 11.64
CA ILE A 228 3.74 -18.17 12.53
C ILE A 228 4.79 -17.08 12.59
N PRO A 229 5.07 -16.50 13.76
CA PRO A 229 6.08 -15.45 13.89
C PRO A 229 7.49 -16.07 13.82
N ILE A 230 8.35 -15.48 12.98
CA ILE A 230 9.76 -15.89 12.83
C ILE A 230 10.65 -14.68 13.11
N PRO A 231 11.04 -14.47 14.37
CA PRO A 231 12.00 -13.42 14.70
C PRO A 231 13.38 -13.80 14.20
N LEU A 232 13.95 -12.97 13.33
CA LEU A 232 15.32 -13.18 12.83
C LEU A 232 16.33 -12.76 13.89
N SER A 233 17.32 -13.62 14.10
CA SER A 233 18.47 -13.39 14.99
C SER A 233 19.62 -12.62 14.31
N GLY A 234 19.68 -12.70 12.97
CA GLY A 234 20.81 -12.24 12.15
C GLY A 234 21.88 -13.33 11.94
N ASP A 235 21.75 -14.48 12.61
CA ASP A 235 22.55 -15.67 12.31
C ASP A 235 21.85 -16.50 11.24
N THR A 236 22.46 -16.63 10.08
CA THR A 236 21.85 -17.30 8.92
C THR A 236 21.51 -18.77 9.19
N ALA A 237 22.32 -19.47 9.98
CA ALA A 237 22.10 -20.89 10.28
C ALA A 237 20.91 -21.06 11.23
N ALA A 238 20.86 -20.25 12.30
CA ALA A 238 19.75 -20.25 13.25
C ALA A 238 18.43 -19.81 12.57
N ASP A 239 18.47 -18.76 11.76
CA ASP A 239 17.31 -18.25 11.03
C ASP A 239 16.77 -19.27 10.00
N THR A 240 17.68 -19.97 9.29
CA THR A 240 17.33 -21.10 8.40
C THR A 240 16.66 -22.23 9.15
N ALA A 241 17.21 -22.63 10.31
CA ALA A 241 16.63 -23.68 11.13
C ALA A 241 15.23 -23.31 11.63
N ALA A 242 15.04 -22.05 12.05
CA ALA A 242 13.74 -21.54 12.50
C ALA A 242 12.71 -21.54 11.35
N LEU A 243 13.07 -21.08 10.16
CA LEU A 243 12.21 -21.10 8.98
C LEU A 243 11.76 -22.53 8.61
N ARG A 244 12.70 -23.47 8.51
CA ARG A 244 12.42 -24.87 8.16
C ARG A 244 11.54 -25.57 9.21
N LYS A 245 11.83 -25.36 10.49
CA LYS A 245 11.01 -25.89 11.59
C LYS A 245 9.59 -25.35 11.53
N ALA A 246 9.43 -24.06 11.34
CA ALA A 246 8.13 -23.41 11.29
C ALA A 246 7.33 -23.75 10.03
N ALA A 247 8.00 -23.93 8.90
CA ALA A 247 7.35 -24.35 7.66
C ALA A 247 6.71 -25.73 7.78
N GLY A 248 7.33 -26.63 8.53
CA GLY A 248 6.85 -28.03 8.67
C GLY A 248 6.87 -28.81 7.36
N GLY A 249 7.52 -28.27 6.32
CA GLY A 249 7.59 -28.79 4.96
C GLY A 249 8.23 -27.79 4.01
N ALA A 250 7.78 -27.77 2.76
CA ALA A 250 8.27 -26.85 1.76
C ALA A 250 7.74 -25.41 1.98
N ILE A 251 8.55 -24.41 1.65
CA ILE A 251 8.10 -23.02 1.49
C ILE A 251 7.94 -22.78 -0.01
N ASP A 252 6.71 -22.52 -0.46
CA ASP A 252 6.36 -22.44 -1.86
C ASP A 252 6.67 -21.07 -2.47
N ALA A 253 6.45 -20.02 -1.69
CA ALA A 253 6.55 -18.64 -2.14
C ALA A 253 7.04 -17.71 -1.04
N ALA A 254 7.53 -16.54 -1.43
CA ALA A 254 7.86 -15.48 -0.50
C ALA A 254 7.48 -14.09 -1.07
N LEU A 255 7.16 -13.18 -0.17
CA LEU A 255 7.00 -11.77 -0.45
C LEU A 255 8.03 -10.98 0.36
N ASP A 256 8.85 -10.20 -0.30
CA ASP A 256 9.83 -9.32 0.33
C ASP A 256 9.32 -7.87 0.39
N MET A 257 9.26 -7.33 1.61
CA MET A 257 8.77 -5.98 1.90
C MET A 257 9.80 -5.16 2.69
N ILE A 258 11.09 -5.56 2.73
CA ILE A 258 12.12 -4.81 3.44
C ILE A 258 12.48 -3.53 2.70
N SER A 259 12.59 -2.42 3.43
CA SER A 259 12.92 -1.10 2.86
C SER A 259 14.21 -0.49 3.42
N ALA A 260 14.82 -1.15 4.39
CA ALA A 260 16.05 -0.68 5.02
C ALA A 260 16.84 -1.85 5.61
N GLY A 261 18.15 -1.65 5.77
CA GLY A 261 19.05 -2.67 6.29
C GLY A 261 19.66 -3.52 5.19
N SER A 262 19.99 -4.77 5.53
CA SER A 262 20.69 -5.69 4.64
C SER A 262 19.74 -6.60 3.86
N SER A 263 20.11 -6.93 2.62
CA SER A 263 19.45 -7.94 1.78
C SER A 263 19.65 -9.38 2.28
N ALA A 264 20.43 -9.59 3.34
CA ALA A 264 20.74 -10.91 3.89
C ALA A 264 19.50 -11.71 4.29
N SER A 265 18.48 -11.06 4.88
CA SER A 265 17.22 -11.74 5.22
C SER A 265 16.46 -12.21 3.99
N THR A 266 16.47 -11.44 2.91
CA THR A 266 15.88 -11.83 1.62
C THR A 266 16.59 -13.04 1.03
N ALA A 267 17.94 -13.04 1.06
CA ALA A 267 18.74 -14.18 0.63
C ALA A 267 18.47 -15.43 1.48
N THR A 268 18.35 -15.25 2.80
CA THR A 268 18.00 -16.37 3.72
C THR A 268 16.63 -16.93 3.39
N VAL A 269 15.61 -16.10 3.21
CA VAL A 269 14.26 -16.55 2.85
C VAL A 269 14.27 -17.26 1.50
N LEU A 270 14.91 -16.69 0.47
CA LEU A 270 14.99 -17.30 -0.87
C LEU A 270 15.65 -18.69 -0.84
N ARG A 271 16.77 -18.85 -0.10
CA ARG A 271 17.48 -20.13 0.01
C ARG A 271 16.70 -21.21 0.80
N ASN A 272 15.62 -20.83 1.45
CA ASN A 272 14.72 -21.76 2.12
C ASN A 272 13.44 -22.08 1.31
N LEU A 273 13.27 -21.49 0.14
CA LEU A 273 12.21 -21.88 -0.79
C LEU A 273 12.52 -23.27 -1.37
N ARG A 274 11.46 -24.03 -1.65
CA ARG A 274 11.61 -25.28 -2.41
C ARG A 274 12.13 -25.03 -3.82
N ARG A 275 12.52 -26.08 -4.51
CA ARG A 275 12.75 -26.02 -5.95
C ARG A 275 11.48 -25.56 -6.67
N GLY A 276 11.63 -24.66 -7.64
CA GLY A 276 10.52 -23.97 -8.31
C GLY A 276 9.78 -22.95 -7.42
N GLY A 277 10.37 -22.58 -6.28
CA GLY A 277 9.82 -21.54 -5.41
C GLY A 277 9.86 -20.15 -6.02
N ARG A 278 9.00 -19.24 -5.54
CA ARG A 278 8.78 -17.93 -6.14
C ARG A 278 8.93 -16.82 -5.09
N LEU A 279 9.65 -15.75 -5.45
CA LEU A 279 9.85 -14.56 -4.60
C LEU A 279 9.36 -13.30 -5.32
N ALA A 280 8.41 -12.57 -4.72
CA ALA A 280 8.10 -11.21 -5.12
C ALA A 280 8.94 -10.22 -4.33
N MET A 281 9.59 -9.28 -5.03
CA MET A 281 10.33 -8.17 -4.43
C MET A 281 9.53 -6.87 -4.60
N MET A 282 9.10 -6.29 -3.50
CA MET A 282 8.39 -5.01 -3.43
C MET A 282 9.04 -4.05 -2.43
N GLY A 283 9.99 -4.52 -1.64
CA GLY A 283 10.79 -3.69 -0.76
C GLY A 283 11.71 -2.74 -1.54
N SER A 284 12.25 -1.74 -0.85
CA SER A 284 13.20 -0.78 -1.42
C SER A 284 14.57 -0.86 -0.73
N CYS A 285 15.01 -2.09 -0.39
CA CYS A 285 16.33 -2.33 0.18
C CYS A 285 17.42 -1.84 -0.79
N PRO A 286 18.36 -0.97 -0.33
CA PRO A 286 19.38 -0.42 -1.22
C PRO A 286 20.51 -1.40 -1.54
N GLU A 287 20.64 -2.49 -0.78
CA GLU A 287 21.69 -3.49 -1.01
C GLU A 287 21.30 -4.47 -2.14
N PRO A 288 22.26 -4.79 -3.02
CA PRO A 288 22.05 -5.85 -4.02
C PRO A 288 21.75 -7.19 -3.37
N LEU A 289 20.84 -7.97 -3.97
CA LEU A 289 20.60 -9.35 -3.59
C LEU A 289 21.68 -10.25 -4.18
N ALA A 290 22.56 -10.77 -3.32
CA ALA A 290 23.68 -11.63 -3.72
C ALA A 290 23.24 -13.09 -3.89
N ILE A 291 22.83 -13.47 -5.11
CA ILE A 291 22.46 -14.83 -5.50
C ILE A 291 23.24 -15.25 -6.73
N GLY A 292 23.87 -16.42 -6.67
CA GLY A 292 24.67 -16.96 -7.78
C GLY A 292 23.79 -17.55 -8.89
N PHE A 293 24.24 -17.47 -10.14
CA PHE A 293 23.58 -18.10 -11.29
C PHE A 293 23.34 -19.61 -11.06
N GLY A 294 24.32 -20.31 -10.49
CA GLY A 294 24.21 -21.75 -10.19
C GLY A 294 23.12 -22.05 -9.15
N GLU A 295 22.94 -21.18 -8.15
CA GLU A 295 21.85 -21.32 -7.16
C GLU A 295 20.48 -21.19 -7.84
N MET A 296 20.31 -20.17 -8.69
CA MET A 296 19.08 -19.93 -9.43
C MET A 296 18.73 -21.13 -10.32
N LEU A 297 19.71 -21.57 -11.11
CA LEU A 297 19.53 -22.68 -12.06
C LEU A 297 19.20 -24.00 -11.33
N ALA A 298 19.95 -24.34 -10.30
CA ALA A 298 19.79 -25.61 -9.59
C ALA A 298 18.45 -25.73 -8.85
N ASN A 299 17.87 -24.61 -8.48
CA ASN A 299 16.62 -24.57 -7.73
C ASN A 299 15.40 -24.15 -8.57
N ASP A 300 15.54 -23.82 -9.85
CA ASP A 300 14.46 -23.32 -10.70
C ASP A 300 13.68 -22.16 -10.04
N TRP A 301 14.37 -21.29 -9.30
CA TRP A 301 13.71 -20.19 -8.60
C TRP A 301 13.26 -19.09 -9.54
N MET A 302 12.09 -18.50 -9.25
CA MET A 302 11.61 -17.30 -9.89
C MET A 302 11.70 -16.11 -8.92
N ILE A 303 12.38 -15.03 -9.34
CA ILE A 303 12.39 -13.75 -8.63
C ILE A 303 11.69 -12.72 -9.51
N ALA A 304 10.67 -12.07 -8.99
CA ALA A 304 9.87 -11.08 -9.71
C ALA A 304 9.77 -9.77 -8.94
N GLY A 305 10.13 -8.65 -9.57
CA GLY A 305 9.80 -7.32 -9.09
C GLY A 305 8.32 -7.02 -9.34
N GLN A 306 7.70 -6.28 -8.43
CA GLN A 306 6.36 -5.73 -8.60
C GLN A 306 6.31 -4.31 -8.09
N PHE A 307 5.92 -3.37 -8.96
CA PHE A 307 5.57 -2.00 -8.57
C PHE A 307 4.05 -1.91 -8.43
N MET A 308 3.60 -1.44 -7.26
CA MET A 308 2.18 -1.31 -6.93
C MET A 308 1.37 -2.61 -7.15
N TYR A 309 0.28 -2.57 -7.88
CA TYR A 309 -0.69 -3.66 -8.02
C TYR A 309 -1.52 -3.50 -9.30
N PRO A 310 -2.11 -4.59 -9.82
CA PRO A 310 -3.06 -4.53 -10.93
C PRO A 310 -4.32 -3.74 -10.58
N LYS A 311 -4.96 -3.11 -11.54
CA LYS A 311 -6.15 -2.26 -11.34
C LYS A 311 -7.34 -2.96 -10.66
N GLU A 312 -7.45 -4.27 -10.82
CA GLU A 312 -8.51 -5.09 -10.22
C GLU A 312 -8.29 -5.38 -8.73
N ALA A 313 -7.05 -5.18 -8.25
CA ALA A 313 -6.65 -5.55 -6.88
C ALA A 313 -7.50 -4.89 -5.79
N PRO A 314 -7.83 -3.59 -5.85
CA PRO A 314 -8.70 -2.96 -4.85
C PRO A 314 -10.08 -3.62 -4.76
N GLY A 315 -10.71 -3.89 -5.90
CA GLY A 315 -12.01 -4.56 -5.95
C GLY A 315 -11.99 -5.99 -5.40
N HIS A 316 -10.89 -6.72 -5.62
CA HIS A 316 -10.67 -8.03 -5.01
C HIS A 316 -10.60 -7.95 -3.49
N LEU A 317 -9.84 -6.99 -2.95
CA LEU A 317 -9.71 -6.81 -1.50
C LEU A 317 -11.02 -6.39 -0.85
N VAL A 318 -11.85 -5.57 -1.51
CA VAL A 318 -13.21 -5.25 -1.05
C VAL A 318 -14.03 -6.53 -0.91
N ARG A 319 -14.01 -7.42 -1.91
CA ARG A 319 -14.72 -8.71 -1.85
C ARG A 319 -14.19 -9.63 -0.74
N LEU A 320 -12.88 -9.74 -0.58
CA LEU A 320 -12.26 -10.52 0.50
C LEU A 320 -12.62 -9.96 1.88
N SER A 321 -12.76 -8.63 2.01
CA SER A 321 -13.17 -7.99 3.25
C SER A 321 -14.67 -8.20 3.52
N ALA A 322 -15.51 -8.04 2.52
CA ALA A 322 -16.96 -8.24 2.63
C ALA A 322 -17.33 -9.70 2.98
N SER A 323 -16.54 -10.67 2.48
CA SER A 323 -16.71 -12.10 2.83
C SER A 323 -16.12 -12.48 4.20
N GLY A 324 -15.44 -11.54 4.89
CA GLY A 324 -14.79 -11.79 6.18
C GLY A 324 -13.44 -12.52 6.09
N GLN A 325 -12.96 -12.83 4.89
CA GLN A 325 -11.65 -13.47 4.69
C GLN A 325 -10.50 -12.51 5.03
N LEU A 326 -10.58 -11.24 4.57
CA LEU A 326 -9.65 -10.18 4.99
C LEU A 326 -10.27 -9.39 6.15
N ARG A 327 -9.75 -9.60 7.35
CA ARG A 327 -10.26 -8.97 8.58
C ARG A 327 -9.67 -7.57 8.77
N LEU A 328 -10.31 -6.54 8.21
CA LEU A 328 -9.88 -5.14 8.40
C LEU A 328 -9.91 -4.70 9.87
N ALA A 329 -10.75 -5.31 10.72
CA ALA A 329 -10.81 -5.03 12.15
C ALA A 329 -9.47 -5.31 12.89
N ALA A 330 -8.55 -6.07 12.29
CA ALA A 330 -7.21 -6.27 12.83
C ALA A 330 -6.29 -5.03 12.67
N ILE A 331 -6.61 -4.13 11.74
CA ILE A 331 -5.88 -2.88 11.53
C ILE A 331 -6.22 -1.91 12.65
N LYS A 332 -5.21 -1.22 13.18
CA LYS A 332 -5.30 -0.33 14.34
C LYS A 332 -5.07 1.13 13.90
N PRO A 333 -6.13 1.87 13.54
CA PRO A 333 -5.98 3.28 13.16
C PRO A 333 -5.67 4.15 14.38
N ARG A 334 -4.71 5.07 14.22
CA ARG A 334 -4.49 6.21 15.09
C ARG A 334 -4.95 7.44 14.33
N CYS A 335 -6.01 8.08 14.84
CA CYS A 335 -6.73 9.15 14.16
C CYS A 335 -6.24 10.51 14.58
N TYR A 336 -6.23 11.44 13.63
CA TYR A 336 -5.93 12.86 13.79
C TYR A 336 -6.93 13.67 12.95
N ALA A 337 -7.29 14.86 13.40
CA ALA A 337 -8.06 15.77 12.56
C ALA A 337 -7.22 16.25 11.35
N LEU A 338 -7.86 16.65 10.26
CA LEU A 338 -7.16 17.21 9.08
C LEU A 338 -6.18 18.32 9.48
N ALA A 339 -6.57 19.21 10.39
CA ALA A 339 -5.71 20.30 10.87
C ALA A 339 -4.42 19.84 11.57
N ASP A 340 -4.41 18.61 12.10
CA ASP A 340 -3.29 18.03 12.83
C ASP A 340 -2.31 17.23 11.93
N LEU A 341 -2.38 17.39 10.61
CA LEU A 341 -1.48 16.68 9.68
C LEU A 341 0.01 16.76 10.05
N PRO A 342 0.57 17.91 10.47
CA PRO A 342 1.98 17.96 10.86
C PRO A 342 2.29 17.01 12.03
N LYS A 343 1.44 16.95 13.03
CA LYS A 343 1.57 16.03 14.16
C LYS A 343 1.42 14.57 13.71
N ALA A 344 0.46 14.29 12.85
CA ALA A 344 0.26 12.96 12.28
C ALA A 344 1.50 12.48 11.50
N MET A 345 2.14 13.37 10.72
CA MET A 345 3.39 13.07 10.00
C MET A 345 4.59 12.86 10.93
N ASP A 346 4.64 13.55 12.08
CA ASP A 346 5.71 13.38 13.07
C ASP A 346 5.60 12.03 13.78
N GLU A 347 4.38 11.57 14.04
CA GLU A 347 4.12 10.32 14.75
C GLU A 347 4.02 9.08 13.84
N ALA A 348 3.72 9.25 12.54
CA ALA A 348 3.57 8.16 11.59
C ALA A 348 4.80 7.22 11.49
N PRO A 349 6.07 7.69 11.57
CA PRO A 349 7.24 6.80 11.56
C PRO A 349 7.31 5.83 12.73
N ALA A 350 6.60 6.10 13.82
CA ALA A 350 6.53 5.22 14.99
C ALA A 350 5.55 4.05 14.83
N MET A 351 4.65 4.08 13.83
CA MET A 351 3.69 3.00 13.58
C MET A 351 4.38 1.69 13.23
N ARG A 352 3.92 0.61 13.82
CA ARG A 352 4.47 -0.74 13.63
C ARG A 352 3.37 -1.76 13.36
N GLY A 353 3.74 -2.83 12.70
CA GLY A 353 2.81 -3.93 12.47
C GLY A 353 1.51 -3.46 11.81
N LEU A 354 0.40 -3.78 12.43
CA LEU A 354 -0.95 -3.49 11.92
C LEU A 354 -1.47 -2.07 12.22
N GLU A 355 -0.65 -1.19 12.79
CA GLU A 355 -1.03 0.21 13.00
C GLU A 355 -1.04 1.00 11.69
N ILE A 356 -1.91 2.01 11.61
CA ILE A 356 -1.95 3.03 10.55
C ILE A 356 -2.15 4.41 11.16
N THR A 357 -1.65 5.44 10.51
CA THR A 357 -1.97 6.84 10.82
C THR A 357 -3.04 7.32 9.85
N ALA A 358 -4.15 7.82 10.38
CA ALA A 358 -5.30 8.28 9.61
C ALA A 358 -5.64 9.73 9.94
N LEU A 359 -5.98 10.52 8.93
CA LEU A 359 -6.67 11.79 9.08
C LEU A 359 -8.18 11.56 8.97
N GLU A 360 -8.95 12.18 9.81
CA GLU A 360 -10.41 12.30 9.73
C GLU A 360 -10.75 13.72 9.28
N MET A 361 -11.68 13.83 8.31
CA MET A 361 -12.11 15.11 7.75
C MET A 361 -13.32 15.69 8.51
#